data_69d4a09b2abc5ce43bbcc01f19529b4b
#
_entry.id   69d4a09b2abc5ce43bbcc01f19529b4b
#
_cell.length_a   1.000
_cell.length_b   1.000
_cell.length_c   1.000
_cell.angle_alpha   90.00
_cell.angle_beta   90.00
_cell.angle_gamma   90.00
#
_symmetry.space_group_name_H-M   'P 1'
#
loop_
_entity.id
_entity.type
_entity.pdbx_description
1 polymer ?
#
loop_
_entity_poly.entity_id
_entity_poly.type
_entity_poly.pdbx_seq_one_letter_code
_entity_poly.pdbx_strand_id
1 'polypeptide(L)'
;MIKTNCLLRAVALLATSATLALVGTGLVHAAWPQDKPIQLIVPFPPGSSPDLLARAIAEPLGKALGQSIVILNKAGAGGNIGTRQVATADPDGYTLLYTINGPLVTAPTLYKKTLGYDPFTNLAPIILVGTSPNVLIVNTDFGTPDLASFIAKVKASSGKYNYGSVGAGSASQLAMELFKADAGLDMVHVPYAGFPSVVNALLAGDIQASFMVPAIAMTQVKSGKIQALAITSLKATPALPGLKPLSELGFPGFEAISWNAMLAPAGTPANVIERLNAEVNKILQDPTVQTRFASLYFTPAGSKPAALTALMKQEKARWDPVIERLKISLD
;
A
#
# COMPACT_ATOMS: atom_id res chain seq x y z
N MET A 1 67.00 -55.78 13.83
CA MET A 1 66.34 -55.02 12.78
C MET A 1 64.78 -55.14 12.81
N ILE A 2 64.12 -55.33 13.95
CA ILE A 2 62.65 -55.54 14.03
C ILE A 2 61.95 -54.48 14.90
N LYS A 3 62.62 -53.56 15.59
CA LYS A 3 62.04 -52.55 16.47
C LYS A 3 61.74 -51.19 15.82
N THR A 4 62.25 -50.91 14.62
CA THR A 4 62.13 -49.62 13.96
C THR A 4 60.83 -49.50 13.10
N ASN A 5 60.24 -50.64 12.70
CA ASN A 5 59.02 -50.62 11.86
C ASN A 5 57.70 -50.46 12.63
N CYS A 6 57.66 -50.61 13.95
CA CYS A 6 56.42 -50.44 14.73
C CYS A 6 56.13 -48.94 15.04
N LEU A 7 57.19 -48.13 15.24
CA LEU A 7 57.02 -46.71 15.51
C LEU A 7 56.55 -45.93 14.29
N LEU A 8 56.96 -46.26 13.06
CA LEU A 8 56.51 -45.61 11.82
C LEU A 8 55.08 -45.95 11.47
N ARG A 9 54.61 -47.14 11.84
CA ARG A 9 53.20 -47.52 11.62
C ARG A 9 52.23 -46.87 12.62
N ALA A 10 52.62 -46.58 13.84
CA ALA A 10 51.88 -45.92 14.87
C ALA A 10 51.71 -44.41 14.56
N VAL A 11 52.75 -43.76 14.02
CA VAL A 11 52.69 -42.34 13.61
C VAL A 11 51.84 -42.16 12.36
N ALA A 12 51.83 -43.09 11.40
CA ALA A 12 50.96 -43.02 10.20
C ALA A 12 49.50 -43.22 10.52
N LEU A 13 49.13 -44.02 11.52
CA LEU A 13 47.74 -44.22 11.95
C LEU A 13 47.17 -43.03 12.75
N LEU A 14 47.98 -42.30 13.49
CA LEU A 14 47.61 -41.09 14.20
C LEU A 14 47.45 -39.88 13.27
N ALA A 15 48.22 -39.80 12.18
CA ALA A 15 48.11 -38.74 11.18
C ALA A 15 46.82 -38.86 10.33
N THR A 16 46.36 -40.09 10.04
CA THR A 16 45.12 -40.34 9.27
C THR A 16 43.87 -40.09 10.09
N SER A 17 43.88 -40.21 11.41
CA SER A 17 42.75 -39.94 12.29
C SER A 17 42.53 -38.44 12.52
N ALA A 18 43.58 -37.61 12.42
CA ALA A 18 43.48 -36.16 12.60
C ALA A 18 42.88 -35.42 11.38
N THR A 19 42.97 -36.03 10.18
CA THR A 19 42.47 -35.40 8.93
C THR A 19 40.97 -35.63 8.71
N LEU A 20 40.34 -36.59 9.42
CA LEU A 20 38.92 -36.86 9.30
C LEU A 20 38.04 -36.02 10.25
N ALA A 21 38.62 -35.28 11.19
CA ALA A 21 37.88 -34.45 12.15
C ALA A 21 37.65 -32.99 11.68
N LEU A 22 38.15 -32.58 10.51
CA LEU A 22 37.98 -31.25 9.96
C LEU A 22 36.92 -31.15 8.86
N VAL A 23 36.15 -32.24 8.62
CA VAL A 23 35.06 -32.20 7.67
C VAL A 23 33.77 -31.93 8.43
N GLY A 24 33.33 -30.66 8.45
CA GLY A 24 31.94 -30.34 8.61
C GLY A 24 31.48 -29.68 9.90
N THR A 25 32.11 -28.59 10.35
CA THR A 25 31.27 -27.52 10.93
C THR A 25 30.80 -26.60 9.80
N GLY A 26 30.02 -27.15 8.87
CA GLY A 26 29.12 -26.35 8.08
C GLY A 26 28.27 -25.61 9.09
N LEU A 27 28.39 -24.29 9.18
CA LEU A 27 27.45 -23.43 9.86
C LEU A 27 26.07 -23.81 9.30
N VAL A 28 25.32 -24.62 10.07
CA VAL A 28 23.90 -24.82 9.82
C VAL A 28 23.33 -23.44 10.02
N HIS A 29 23.27 -22.66 8.94
CA HIS A 29 22.48 -21.43 8.94
C HIS A 29 21.06 -21.86 9.28
N ALA A 30 20.57 -21.39 10.41
CA ALA A 30 19.19 -21.68 10.77
C ALA A 30 18.31 -21.27 9.58
N ALA A 31 17.38 -22.16 9.21
CA ALA A 31 16.51 -21.86 8.09
C ALA A 31 15.71 -20.60 8.39
N TRP A 32 15.67 -19.64 7.44
CA TRP A 32 14.84 -18.44 7.58
C TRP A 32 13.46 -18.83 8.14
N PRO A 33 12.91 -18.09 9.15
CA PRO A 33 13.33 -16.77 9.67
C PRO A 33 13.98 -16.81 11.06
N GLN A 34 14.77 -17.84 11.43
CA GLN A 34 15.17 -18.11 12.82
C GLN A 34 16.32 -17.24 13.36
N ASP A 35 17.09 -16.55 12.50
CA ASP A 35 18.34 -15.88 12.93
C ASP A 35 18.12 -14.58 13.71
N LYS A 36 17.10 -13.76 13.30
CA LYS A 36 16.84 -12.45 13.88
C LYS A 36 15.38 -12.00 13.66
N PRO A 37 14.86 -11.03 14.43
CA PRO A 37 13.53 -10.45 14.19
C PRO A 37 13.38 -9.89 12.78
N ILE A 38 12.19 -10.05 12.21
CA ILE A 38 11.82 -9.46 10.92
C ILE A 38 11.41 -8.01 11.15
N GLN A 39 12.01 -7.08 10.41
CA GLN A 39 11.62 -5.67 10.41
C GLN A 39 10.56 -5.43 9.33
N LEU A 40 9.40 -4.92 9.73
CA LEU A 40 8.35 -4.49 8.82
C LEU A 40 8.34 -2.96 8.75
N ILE A 41 8.95 -2.41 7.70
CA ILE A 41 9.01 -0.96 7.47
C ILE A 41 7.64 -0.49 6.99
N VAL A 42 7.05 0.43 7.75
CA VAL A 42 5.82 1.16 7.39
C VAL A 42 6.19 2.61 7.14
N PRO A 43 6.18 3.10 5.87
CA PRO A 43 6.66 4.43 5.53
C PRO A 43 5.65 5.55 5.86
N PHE A 44 4.88 5.39 6.92
CA PHE A 44 3.83 6.31 7.37
C PHE A 44 3.85 6.46 8.90
N PRO A 45 3.29 7.56 9.44
CA PRO A 45 3.25 7.78 10.89
C PRO A 45 2.50 6.68 11.64
N PRO A 46 2.87 6.42 12.91
CA PRO A 46 2.08 5.58 13.79
C PRO A 46 0.62 6.06 13.87
N GLY A 47 -0.33 5.12 13.93
CA GLY A 47 -1.78 5.38 13.97
C GLY A 47 -2.39 5.72 12.61
N SER A 48 -1.62 5.83 11.53
CA SER A 48 -2.16 5.91 10.17
C SER A 48 -2.78 4.58 9.72
N SER A 49 -3.68 4.61 8.72
CA SER A 49 -4.30 3.37 8.24
C SER A 49 -3.29 2.28 7.84
N PRO A 50 -2.19 2.58 7.12
CA PRO A 50 -1.17 1.56 6.84
C PRO A 50 -0.53 0.97 8.09
N ASP A 51 -0.25 1.78 9.12
CA ASP A 51 0.31 1.30 10.38
C ASP A 51 -0.67 0.39 11.14
N LEU A 52 -1.93 0.78 11.23
CA LEU A 52 -2.97 0.00 11.92
C LEU A 52 -3.22 -1.35 11.21
N LEU A 53 -3.23 -1.37 9.89
CA LEU A 53 -3.38 -2.59 9.10
C LEU A 53 -2.14 -3.49 9.20
N ALA A 54 -0.93 -2.90 9.14
CA ALA A 54 0.31 -3.64 9.35
C ALA A 54 0.34 -4.31 10.73
N ARG A 55 -0.09 -3.62 11.79
CA ARG A 55 -0.17 -4.19 13.15
C ARG A 55 -1.20 -5.31 13.25
N ALA A 56 -2.32 -5.22 12.55
CA ALA A 56 -3.32 -6.28 12.52
C ALA A 56 -2.79 -7.59 11.91
N ILE A 57 -1.77 -7.51 11.05
CA ILE A 57 -1.14 -8.67 10.40
C ILE A 57 0.13 -9.13 11.14
N ALA A 58 0.93 -8.20 11.68
CA ALA A 58 2.26 -8.50 12.21
C ALA A 58 2.23 -9.53 13.35
N GLU A 59 1.29 -9.43 14.29
CA GLU A 59 1.20 -10.36 15.42
C GLU A 59 0.87 -11.78 14.96
N PRO A 60 -0.22 -12.04 14.20
CA PRO A 60 -0.52 -13.39 13.73
C PRO A 60 0.54 -13.93 12.77
N LEU A 61 1.18 -13.08 11.94
CA LEU A 61 2.27 -13.49 11.06
C LEU A 61 3.50 -13.90 11.86
N GLY A 62 3.85 -13.16 12.92
CA GLY A 62 4.95 -13.53 13.80
C GLY A 62 4.72 -14.89 14.47
N LYS A 63 3.50 -15.17 14.93
CA LYS A 63 3.12 -16.48 15.47
C LYS A 63 3.26 -17.60 14.42
N ALA A 64 2.80 -17.37 13.20
CA ALA A 64 2.86 -18.35 12.11
C ALA A 64 4.28 -18.67 11.65
N LEU A 65 5.18 -17.69 11.72
CA LEU A 65 6.58 -17.83 11.33
C LEU A 65 7.48 -18.31 12.49
N GLY A 66 6.99 -18.24 13.74
CA GLY A 66 7.82 -18.53 14.92
C GLY A 66 8.89 -17.46 15.18
N GLN A 67 8.72 -16.23 14.67
CA GLN A 67 9.68 -15.14 14.77
C GLN A 67 8.98 -13.79 14.99
N SER A 68 9.60 -12.92 15.78
CA SER A 68 9.09 -11.59 16.06
C SER A 68 9.06 -10.71 14.81
N ILE A 69 7.96 -9.98 14.59
CA ILE A 69 7.85 -8.94 13.56
C ILE A 69 7.81 -7.57 14.23
N VAL A 70 8.83 -6.78 13.98
CA VAL A 70 8.99 -5.44 14.55
C VAL A 70 8.58 -4.40 13.52
N ILE A 71 7.52 -3.64 13.82
CA ILE A 71 7.06 -2.55 12.96
C ILE A 71 7.92 -1.31 13.21
N LEU A 72 8.49 -0.78 12.13
CA LEU A 72 9.29 0.45 12.13
C LEU A 72 8.64 1.50 11.23
N ASN A 73 8.12 2.57 11.83
CA ASN A 73 7.55 3.68 11.08
C ASN A 73 8.65 4.61 10.56
N LYS A 74 8.76 4.74 9.22
CA LYS A 74 9.76 5.56 8.51
C LYS A 74 9.06 6.55 7.58
N ALA A 75 8.32 7.48 8.17
CA ALA A 75 7.52 8.45 7.43
C ALA A 75 8.39 9.49 6.69
N GLY A 76 7.83 10.06 5.64
CA GLY A 76 8.41 11.19 4.89
C GLY A 76 8.25 11.05 3.38
N ALA A 77 8.18 12.19 2.68
CA ALA A 77 8.03 12.30 1.23
C ALA A 77 6.93 11.38 0.65
N GLY A 78 5.72 11.39 1.24
CA GLY A 78 4.61 10.54 0.78
C GLY A 78 4.84 9.03 0.94
N GLY A 79 5.80 8.60 1.78
CA GLY A 79 6.19 7.21 1.98
C GLY A 79 7.46 6.80 1.21
N ASN A 80 8.01 7.68 0.39
CA ASN A 80 9.16 7.35 -0.46
C ASN A 80 10.44 7.09 0.34
N ILE A 81 10.64 7.75 1.50
CA ILE A 81 11.85 7.57 2.34
C ILE A 81 11.93 6.12 2.84
N GLY A 82 10.89 5.62 3.50
CA GLY A 82 10.89 4.24 4.02
C GLY A 82 10.84 3.20 2.91
N THR A 83 10.16 3.48 1.79
CA THR A 83 10.15 2.58 0.62
C THR A 83 11.54 2.45 0.01
N ARG A 84 12.28 3.56 -0.15
CA ARG A 84 13.67 3.54 -0.63
C ARG A 84 14.59 2.77 0.32
N GLN A 85 14.41 2.92 1.63
CA GLN A 85 15.18 2.15 2.61
C GLN A 85 15.06 0.64 2.37
N VAL A 86 13.84 0.14 2.10
CA VAL A 86 13.64 -1.30 1.81
C VAL A 86 14.17 -1.65 0.42
N ALA A 87 13.96 -0.81 -0.57
CA ALA A 87 14.45 -1.04 -1.94
C ALA A 87 15.98 -1.19 -2.03
N THR A 88 16.72 -0.70 -1.04
CA THR A 88 18.18 -0.78 -0.95
C THR A 88 18.70 -1.68 0.18
N ALA A 89 17.80 -2.39 0.87
CA ALA A 89 18.16 -3.30 1.95
C ALA A 89 18.63 -4.67 1.41
N ASP A 90 19.31 -5.44 2.26
CA ASP A 90 19.73 -6.79 1.93
C ASP A 90 18.52 -7.70 1.63
N PRO A 91 18.57 -8.51 0.58
CA PRO A 91 17.46 -9.37 0.16
C PRO A 91 17.42 -10.68 0.94
N ASP A 92 17.61 -10.62 2.27
CA ASP A 92 17.69 -11.77 3.17
C ASP A 92 16.34 -12.20 3.78
N GLY A 93 15.26 -11.44 3.50
CA GLY A 93 13.93 -11.69 4.02
C GLY A 93 13.64 -11.13 5.42
N TYR A 94 14.59 -10.43 6.03
CA TYR A 94 14.42 -9.84 7.36
C TYR A 94 14.06 -8.35 7.35
N THR A 95 14.06 -7.71 6.18
CA THR A 95 13.56 -6.35 5.99
C THR A 95 12.44 -6.39 4.96
N LEU A 96 11.22 -6.09 5.40
CA LEU A 96 10.02 -6.10 4.57
C LEU A 96 9.40 -4.72 4.52
N LEU A 97 8.66 -4.43 3.47
CA LEU A 97 7.89 -3.21 3.27
C LEU A 97 6.40 -3.50 3.41
N TYR A 98 5.69 -2.66 4.17
CA TYR A 98 4.25 -2.56 4.14
C TYR A 98 3.86 -1.15 3.72
N THR A 99 3.32 -0.98 2.52
CA THR A 99 3.09 0.34 1.95
C THR A 99 1.77 0.44 1.19
N ILE A 100 1.47 1.61 0.67
CA ILE A 100 0.30 1.90 -0.17
C ILE A 100 0.71 2.05 -1.64
N ASN A 101 -0.28 2.25 -2.52
CA ASN A 101 -0.08 2.43 -3.95
C ASN A 101 0.79 3.64 -4.33
N GLY A 102 0.75 4.75 -3.60
CA GLY A 102 1.47 5.97 -3.95
C GLY A 102 2.96 5.75 -4.24
N PRO A 103 3.78 5.27 -3.28
CA PRO A 103 5.20 4.98 -3.49
C PRO A 103 5.50 3.96 -4.60
N LEU A 104 4.54 3.10 -4.93
CA LEU A 104 4.73 2.01 -5.88
C LEU A 104 4.29 2.34 -7.31
N VAL A 105 3.37 3.30 -7.47
CA VAL A 105 2.69 3.55 -8.74
C VAL A 105 2.86 4.98 -9.22
N THR A 106 2.51 5.97 -8.40
CA THR A 106 2.50 7.39 -8.82
C THR A 106 3.82 8.10 -8.55
N ALA A 107 4.54 7.70 -7.50
CA ALA A 107 5.82 8.32 -7.14
C ALA A 107 6.87 8.29 -8.27
N PRO A 108 7.02 7.20 -9.07
CA PRO A 108 7.96 7.20 -10.20
C PRO A 108 7.72 8.31 -11.22
N THR A 109 6.46 8.73 -11.39
CA THR A 109 6.10 9.80 -12.34
C THR A 109 6.13 11.17 -11.70
N LEU A 110 5.81 11.27 -10.40
CA LEU A 110 5.80 12.54 -9.65
C LEU A 110 7.19 13.01 -9.22
N TYR A 111 8.11 12.10 -8.92
CA TYR A 111 9.46 12.35 -8.39
C TYR A 111 10.54 11.79 -9.32
N LYS A 112 10.47 12.13 -10.62
CA LYS A 112 11.34 11.55 -11.66
C LYS A 112 12.84 11.66 -11.35
N LYS A 113 13.27 12.73 -10.68
CA LYS A 113 14.69 13.01 -10.40
C LYS A 113 15.11 12.63 -8.98
N THR A 114 14.18 12.65 -8.03
CA THR A 114 14.51 12.59 -6.59
C THR A 114 14.05 11.31 -5.90
N LEU A 115 13.29 10.42 -6.57
CA LEU A 115 12.73 9.21 -5.98
C LEU A 115 13.80 8.27 -5.41
N GLY A 116 14.86 7.99 -6.18
CA GLY A 116 16.01 7.20 -5.75
C GLY A 116 15.76 5.68 -5.65
N TYR A 117 14.66 5.17 -6.22
CA TYR A 117 14.37 3.74 -6.41
C TYR A 117 13.38 3.55 -7.56
N ASP A 118 13.35 2.33 -8.11
CA ASP A 118 12.31 1.89 -9.05
C ASP A 118 11.54 0.73 -8.40
N PRO A 119 10.24 0.89 -8.11
CA PRO A 119 9.45 -0.15 -7.44
C PRO A 119 9.32 -1.44 -8.26
N PHE A 120 9.54 -1.40 -9.58
CA PHE A 120 9.44 -2.57 -10.46
C PHE A 120 10.73 -3.38 -10.55
N THR A 121 11.88 -2.79 -10.24
CA THR A 121 13.19 -3.45 -10.32
C THR A 121 13.86 -3.63 -8.97
N ASN A 122 13.59 -2.75 -7.99
CA ASN A 122 14.22 -2.79 -6.67
C ASN A 122 13.37 -3.48 -5.59
N LEU A 123 12.12 -3.83 -5.90
CA LEU A 123 11.22 -4.49 -4.95
C LEU A 123 10.65 -5.78 -5.53
N ALA A 124 10.50 -6.79 -4.68
CA ALA A 124 9.83 -8.06 -4.97
C ALA A 124 8.43 -8.05 -4.32
N PRO A 125 7.33 -8.06 -5.10
CA PRO A 125 5.98 -8.15 -4.57
C PRO A 125 5.74 -9.44 -3.78
N ILE A 126 5.11 -9.32 -2.62
CA ILE A 126 4.68 -10.47 -1.80
C ILE A 126 3.17 -10.66 -1.96
N ILE A 127 2.36 -9.64 -1.60
CA ILE A 127 0.91 -9.78 -1.56
C ILE A 127 0.20 -8.42 -1.56
N LEU A 128 -0.95 -8.34 -2.25
CA LEU A 128 -1.95 -7.31 -2.03
C LEU A 128 -2.69 -7.63 -0.73
N VAL A 129 -2.64 -6.73 0.24
CA VAL A 129 -3.16 -6.99 1.58
C VAL A 129 -4.61 -6.57 1.72
N GLY A 130 -4.95 -5.38 1.25
CA GLY A 130 -6.31 -4.87 1.36
C GLY A 130 -6.56 -3.64 0.51
N THR A 131 -7.83 -3.39 0.23
CA THR A 131 -8.30 -2.29 -0.60
C THR A 131 -9.34 -1.44 0.12
N SER A 132 -9.41 -0.15 -0.20
CA SER A 132 -10.45 0.76 0.28
C SER A 132 -10.79 1.75 -0.84
N PRO A 133 -12.08 2.01 -1.12
CA PRO A 133 -12.46 3.06 -2.06
C PRO A 133 -12.23 4.44 -1.45
N ASN A 134 -12.21 5.48 -2.29
CA ASN A 134 -12.50 6.82 -1.84
C ASN A 134 -14.01 7.10 -1.96
N VAL A 135 -14.50 8.06 -1.18
CA VAL A 135 -15.90 8.50 -1.18
C VAL A 135 -15.97 9.89 -1.80
N LEU A 136 -16.81 10.08 -2.81
CA LEU A 136 -17.17 11.40 -3.32
C LEU A 136 -18.14 12.05 -2.34
N ILE A 137 -17.70 13.11 -1.72
CA ILE A 137 -18.50 13.90 -0.78
C ILE A 137 -18.76 15.30 -1.31
N VAL A 138 -19.92 15.83 -0.95
CA VAL A 138 -20.37 17.20 -1.27
C VAL A 138 -20.99 17.85 -0.04
N ASN A 139 -20.97 19.18 0.02
CA ASN A 139 -21.75 19.92 1.00
C ASN A 139 -23.25 19.78 0.71
N THR A 140 -24.08 19.49 1.72
CA THR A 140 -25.54 19.38 1.56
C THR A 140 -26.19 20.67 1.08
N ASP A 141 -25.66 21.83 1.49
CA ASP A 141 -26.13 23.14 1.06
C ASP A 141 -25.87 23.43 -0.44
N PHE A 142 -25.02 22.63 -1.08
CA PHE A 142 -24.83 22.66 -2.52
C PHE A 142 -26.10 22.23 -3.28
N GLY A 143 -27.02 21.54 -2.60
CA GLY A 143 -28.38 21.27 -3.15
C GLY A 143 -28.37 20.23 -4.27
N THR A 144 -27.52 19.22 -4.18
CA THR A 144 -27.41 18.11 -5.15
C THR A 144 -27.62 16.79 -4.43
N PRO A 145 -28.87 16.24 -4.39
CA PRO A 145 -29.18 15.05 -3.59
C PRO A 145 -28.56 13.76 -4.11
N ASP A 146 -28.07 13.74 -5.34
CA ASP A 146 -27.46 12.58 -5.99
C ASP A 146 -26.36 12.97 -6.97
N LEU A 147 -25.67 11.97 -7.51
CA LEU A 147 -24.56 12.15 -8.45
C LEU A 147 -25.02 12.84 -9.76
N ALA A 148 -26.20 12.49 -10.26
CA ALA A 148 -26.70 13.03 -11.53
C ALA A 148 -26.96 14.53 -11.42
N SER A 149 -27.62 14.98 -10.34
CA SER A 149 -27.88 16.41 -10.05
C SER A 149 -26.56 17.16 -9.79
N PHE A 150 -25.59 16.55 -9.13
CA PHE A 150 -24.24 17.13 -8.97
C PHE A 150 -23.58 17.40 -10.32
N ILE A 151 -23.53 16.38 -11.18
CA ILE A 151 -22.92 16.48 -12.52
C ILE A 151 -23.66 17.56 -13.35
N ALA A 152 -24.97 17.53 -13.37
CA ALA A 152 -25.79 18.52 -14.13
C ALA A 152 -25.52 19.96 -13.67
N LYS A 153 -25.46 20.18 -12.35
CA LYS A 153 -25.21 21.51 -11.77
C LYS A 153 -23.80 22.02 -12.07
N VAL A 154 -22.79 21.16 -11.97
CA VAL A 154 -21.42 21.54 -12.29
C VAL A 154 -21.27 21.87 -13.78
N LYS A 155 -21.84 21.06 -14.67
CA LYS A 155 -21.83 21.31 -16.12
C LYS A 155 -22.52 22.62 -16.51
N ALA A 156 -23.62 22.97 -15.87
CA ALA A 156 -24.34 24.20 -16.13
C ALA A 156 -23.55 25.47 -15.76
N SER A 157 -22.47 25.35 -15.02
CA SER A 157 -21.65 26.47 -14.52
C SER A 157 -20.16 26.14 -14.58
N SER A 158 -19.66 25.79 -15.78
CA SER A 158 -18.27 25.43 -16.05
C SER A 158 -17.28 26.41 -15.42
N GLY A 159 -16.26 25.89 -14.73
CA GLY A 159 -15.19 26.65 -14.09
C GLY A 159 -15.59 27.45 -12.84
N LYS A 160 -16.87 27.46 -12.44
CA LYS A 160 -17.37 28.23 -11.31
C LYS A 160 -17.17 27.55 -9.95
N TYR A 161 -17.05 26.24 -9.94
CA TYR A 161 -17.00 25.44 -8.73
C TYR A 161 -15.61 24.88 -8.45
N ASN A 162 -15.32 24.70 -7.17
CA ASN A 162 -14.04 24.23 -6.67
C ASN A 162 -14.15 22.81 -6.12
N TYR A 163 -13.07 22.06 -6.20
CA TYR A 163 -12.91 20.82 -5.45
C TYR A 163 -11.62 20.86 -4.59
N GLY A 164 -11.66 20.21 -3.45
CA GLY A 164 -10.53 20.14 -2.54
C GLY A 164 -9.76 18.82 -2.63
N SER A 165 -8.46 18.87 -2.38
CA SER A 165 -7.62 17.70 -2.18
C SER A 165 -6.58 17.93 -1.07
N VAL A 166 -5.87 16.86 -0.66
CA VAL A 166 -4.77 16.95 0.31
C VAL A 166 -3.41 17.26 -0.34
N GLY A 167 -3.45 17.99 -1.44
CA GLY A 167 -2.26 18.48 -2.14
C GLY A 167 -2.08 17.91 -3.54
N ALA A 168 -1.11 18.48 -4.25
CA ALA A 168 -0.77 18.09 -5.62
C ALA A 168 -0.26 16.63 -5.67
N GLY A 169 -0.73 15.86 -6.65
CA GLY A 169 -0.38 14.45 -6.84
C GLY A 169 -1.01 13.49 -5.84
N SER A 170 -1.82 14.00 -4.89
CA SER A 170 -2.52 13.13 -3.93
C SER A 170 -3.60 12.26 -4.60
N ALA A 171 -3.91 11.12 -3.99
CA ALA A 171 -4.96 10.23 -4.48
C ALA A 171 -6.32 10.94 -4.61
N SER A 172 -6.63 11.88 -3.70
CA SER A 172 -7.85 12.68 -3.76
C SER A 172 -7.89 13.63 -4.97
N GLN A 173 -6.76 14.25 -5.33
CA GLN A 173 -6.67 15.04 -6.56
C GLN A 173 -6.78 14.16 -7.80
N LEU A 174 -5.96 13.11 -7.88
CA LEU A 174 -5.91 12.25 -9.07
C LEU A 174 -7.26 11.59 -9.36
N ALA A 175 -7.96 11.11 -8.31
CA ALA A 175 -9.31 10.56 -8.44
C ALA A 175 -10.32 11.60 -8.97
N MET A 176 -10.24 12.85 -8.49
CA MET A 176 -11.13 13.91 -8.97
C MET A 176 -10.81 14.31 -10.41
N GLU A 177 -9.55 14.41 -10.77
CA GLU A 177 -9.16 14.73 -12.15
C GLU A 177 -9.56 13.62 -13.15
N LEU A 178 -9.49 12.36 -12.74
CA LEU A 178 -10.02 11.26 -13.53
C LEU A 178 -11.53 11.39 -13.68
N PHE A 179 -12.26 11.62 -12.58
CA PHE A 179 -13.71 11.79 -12.60
C PHE A 179 -14.13 13.00 -13.43
N LYS A 180 -13.44 14.13 -13.32
CA LYS A 180 -13.67 15.32 -14.16
C LYS A 180 -13.53 15.00 -15.64
N ALA A 181 -12.48 14.25 -16.02
CA ALA A 181 -12.26 13.85 -17.41
C ALA A 181 -13.39 12.95 -17.93
N ASP A 182 -13.76 11.92 -17.16
CA ASP A 182 -14.78 10.95 -17.56
C ASP A 182 -16.20 11.57 -17.58
N ALA A 183 -16.48 12.45 -16.64
CA ALA A 183 -17.79 13.12 -16.52
C ALA A 183 -17.90 14.42 -17.34
N GLY A 184 -16.82 14.91 -17.95
CA GLY A 184 -16.77 16.19 -18.67
C GLY A 184 -17.07 17.37 -17.75
N LEU A 185 -16.44 17.39 -16.55
CA LEU A 185 -16.63 18.45 -15.55
C LEU A 185 -15.46 19.43 -15.58
N ASP A 186 -15.78 20.70 -15.38
CA ASP A 186 -14.81 21.77 -15.18
C ASP A 186 -14.95 22.34 -13.78
N MET A 187 -13.96 22.03 -12.92
CA MET A 187 -13.86 22.47 -11.53
C MET A 187 -12.42 22.87 -11.22
N VAL A 188 -12.26 23.91 -10.45
CA VAL A 188 -10.94 24.42 -10.03
C VAL A 188 -10.40 23.60 -8.87
N HIS A 189 -9.15 23.20 -8.94
CA HIS A 189 -8.45 22.49 -7.86
C HIS A 189 -7.97 23.45 -6.78
N VAL A 190 -8.32 23.15 -5.51
CA VAL A 190 -7.81 23.86 -4.32
C VAL A 190 -7.06 22.86 -3.43
N PRO A 191 -5.72 22.95 -3.35
CA PRO A 191 -4.93 22.07 -2.48
C PRO A 191 -4.96 22.53 -1.03
N TYR A 192 -5.05 21.57 -0.10
CA TYR A 192 -4.99 21.79 1.35
C TYR A 192 -3.90 20.92 1.99
N ALA A 193 -3.45 21.31 3.19
CA ALA A 193 -2.41 20.57 3.92
C ALA A 193 -2.88 19.21 4.48
N GLY A 194 -4.19 18.93 4.48
CA GLY A 194 -4.75 17.67 4.97
C GLY A 194 -6.27 17.66 5.00
N PHE A 195 -6.86 16.50 5.24
CA PHE A 195 -8.32 16.34 5.24
C PHE A 195 -9.08 17.22 6.24
N PRO A 196 -8.58 17.55 7.45
CA PRO A 196 -9.28 18.49 8.33
C PRO A 196 -9.53 19.84 7.66
N SER A 197 -8.56 20.38 6.93
CA SER A 197 -8.72 21.64 6.20
C SER A 197 -9.69 21.50 5.01
N VAL A 198 -9.66 20.37 4.31
CA VAL A 198 -10.65 20.07 3.23
C VAL A 198 -12.06 20.03 3.80
N VAL A 199 -12.26 19.36 4.95
CA VAL A 199 -13.58 19.30 5.63
C VAL A 199 -14.08 20.69 5.99
N ASN A 200 -13.24 21.52 6.59
CA ASN A 200 -13.61 22.89 6.98
C ASN A 200 -14.01 23.71 5.75
N ALA A 201 -13.23 23.64 4.66
CA ALA A 201 -13.54 24.35 3.42
C ALA A 201 -14.83 23.84 2.76
N LEU A 202 -15.10 22.54 2.82
CA LEU A 202 -16.34 21.94 2.33
C LEU A 202 -17.55 22.42 3.14
N LEU A 203 -17.42 22.46 4.48
CA LEU A 203 -18.48 22.98 5.37
C LEU A 203 -18.72 24.48 5.23
N ALA A 204 -17.67 25.26 4.92
CA ALA A 204 -17.79 26.69 4.64
C ALA A 204 -18.36 27.00 3.24
N GLY A 205 -18.39 26.00 2.32
CA GLY A 205 -18.83 26.22 0.93
C GLY A 205 -17.73 26.76 0.01
N ASP A 206 -16.50 26.91 0.49
CA ASP A 206 -15.34 27.34 -0.32
C ASP A 206 -15.01 26.36 -1.44
N ILE A 207 -15.28 25.09 -1.20
CA ILE A 207 -15.22 23.99 -2.17
C ILE A 207 -16.56 23.24 -2.16
N GLN A 208 -16.94 22.63 -3.28
CA GLN A 208 -18.22 21.95 -3.43
C GLN A 208 -18.09 20.44 -3.32
N ALA A 209 -16.92 19.89 -3.63
CA ALA A 209 -16.69 18.43 -3.63
C ALA A 209 -15.28 18.06 -3.23
N SER A 210 -15.11 16.82 -2.78
CA SER A 210 -13.81 16.18 -2.60
C SER A 210 -13.95 14.65 -2.68
N PHE A 211 -12.90 13.96 -3.12
CA PHE A 211 -12.73 12.56 -2.80
C PHE A 211 -11.98 12.42 -1.48
N MET A 212 -12.47 11.55 -0.60
CA MET A 212 -11.95 11.42 0.75
C MET A 212 -11.91 9.96 1.19
N VAL A 213 -10.95 9.63 2.06
CA VAL A 213 -10.90 8.30 2.68
C VAL A 213 -12.15 8.05 3.52
N PRO A 214 -12.72 6.83 3.51
CA PRO A 214 -14.01 6.54 4.13
C PRO A 214 -14.07 6.88 5.61
N ALA A 215 -13.01 6.61 6.38
CA ALA A 215 -12.98 6.87 7.82
C ALA A 215 -13.30 8.33 8.16
N ILE A 216 -12.82 9.27 7.34
CA ILE A 216 -13.06 10.70 7.53
C ILE A 216 -14.42 11.08 6.90
N ALA A 217 -14.66 10.65 5.67
CA ALA A 217 -15.89 10.94 4.94
C ALA A 217 -17.15 10.55 5.74
N MET A 218 -17.21 9.29 6.20
CA MET A 218 -18.40 8.77 6.90
C MET A 218 -18.61 9.38 8.28
N THR A 219 -17.55 9.84 8.94
CA THR A 219 -17.69 10.61 10.18
C THR A 219 -18.41 11.94 9.91
N GLN A 220 -18.09 12.61 8.80
CA GLN A 220 -18.70 13.87 8.43
C GLN A 220 -20.12 13.70 7.88
N VAL A 221 -20.38 12.64 7.12
CA VAL A 221 -21.73 12.31 6.63
C VAL A 221 -22.72 12.11 7.78
N LYS A 222 -22.29 11.50 8.88
CA LYS A 222 -23.11 11.33 10.09
C LYS A 222 -23.54 12.66 10.72
N SER A 223 -22.81 13.76 10.48
CA SER A 223 -23.22 15.11 10.95
C SER A 223 -24.39 15.71 10.16
N GLY A 224 -24.74 15.13 9.01
CA GLY A 224 -25.82 15.62 8.14
C GLY A 224 -25.47 16.85 7.29
N LYS A 225 -24.28 17.43 7.46
CA LYS A 225 -23.84 18.62 6.70
C LYS A 225 -23.07 18.29 5.43
N ILE A 226 -22.61 17.05 5.32
CA ILE A 226 -21.91 16.51 4.16
C ILE A 226 -22.62 15.24 3.71
N GLN A 227 -22.75 15.10 2.42
CA GLN A 227 -23.38 13.96 1.77
C GLN A 227 -22.35 13.16 0.98
N ALA A 228 -22.45 11.83 1.02
CA ALA A 228 -21.72 10.92 0.16
C ALA A 228 -22.55 10.60 -1.08
N LEU A 229 -21.99 10.78 -2.28
CA LEU A 229 -22.67 10.54 -3.55
C LEU A 229 -22.31 9.22 -4.20
N ALA A 230 -21.06 8.79 -4.08
CA ALA A 230 -20.55 7.59 -4.74
C ALA A 230 -19.22 7.13 -4.10
N ILE A 231 -18.79 5.91 -4.46
CA ILE A 231 -17.48 5.37 -4.13
C ILE A 231 -16.70 5.04 -5.39
N THR A 232 -15.37 4.91 -5.24
CA THR A 232 -14.45 4.76 -6.38
C THR A 232 -14.00 3.31 -6.64
N SER A 233 -14.56 2.31 -5.97
CA SER A 233 -14.33 0.90 -6.28
C SER A 233 -15.15 0.46 -7.50
N LEU A 234 -14.69 -0.59 -8.20
CA LEU A 234 -15.44 -1.19 -9.32
C LEU A 234 -16.78 -1.80 -8.90
N LYS A 235 -16.86 -2.28 -7.65
CA LYS A 235 -18.06 -2.94 -7.10
C LYS A 235 -18.40 -2.34 -5.74
N ALA A 236 -19.65 -2.46 -5.36
CA ALA A 236 -20.09 -2.13 -4.01
C ALA A 236 -19.28 -2.92 -2.97
N THR A 237 -19.04 -2.30 -1.80
CA THR A 237 -18.29 -2.91 -0.71
C THR A 237 -19.14 -3.02 0.54
N PRO A 238 -19.07 -4.15 1.27
CA PRO A 238 -19.74 -4.29 2.57
C PRO A 238 -19.31 -3.25 3.61
N ALA A 239 -18.08 -2.69 3.47
CA ALA A 239 -17.57 -1.65 4.36
C ALA A 239 -18.32 -0.32 4.24
N LEU A 240 -19.03 -0.07 3.12
CA LEU A 240 -19.79 1.15 2.85
C LEU A 240 -21.18 0.81 2.31
N PRO A 241 -22.06 0.21 3.14
CA PRO A 241 -23.36 -0.23 2.70
C PRO A 241 -24.21 0.97 2.21
N GLY A 242 -24.92 0.77 1.09
CA GLY A 242 -25.79 1.78 0.50
C GLY A 242 -25.11 2.78 -0.44
N LEU A 243 -23.78 2.86 -0.47
CA LEU A 243 -23.06 3.69 -1.44
C LEU A 243 -22.76 2.89 -2.72
N LYS A 244 -23.19 3.44 -3.86
CA LYS A 244 -22.94 2.83 -5.16
C LYS A 244 -21.60 3.25 -5.74
N PRO A 245 -20.90 2.35 -6.46
CA PRO A 245 -19.71 2.69 -7.22
C PRO A 245 -20.01 3.64 -8.39
N LEU A 246 -19.08 4.51 -8.73
CA LEU A 246 -19.16 5.32 -9.95
C LEU A 246 -19.31 4.44 -11.21
N SER A 247 -18.68 3.27 -11.23
CA SER A 247 -18.79 2.29 -12.30
C SER A 247 -20.23 1.81 -12.58
N GLU A 248 -21.08 1.81 -11.56
CA GLU A 248 -22.52 1.48 -11.68
C GLU A 248 -23.42 2.72 -11.90
N LEU A 249 -22.84 3.91 -11.76
CA LEU A 249 -23.55 5.21 -11.88
C LEU A 249 -23.25 5.94 -13.20
N GLY A 250 -22.87 5.18 -14.25
CA GLY A 250 -22.65 5.74 -15.58
C GLY A 250 -21.19 5.92 -15.99
N PHE A 251 -20.24 5.46 -15.17
CA PHE A 251 -18.80 5.53 -15.46
C PHE A 251 -18.18 4.14 -15.49
N PRO A 252 -18.51 3.29 -16.47
CA PRO A 252 -18.05 1.90 -16.52
C PRO A 252 -16.52 1.82 -16.51
N GLY A 253 -15.97 1.00 -15.63
CA GLY A 253 -14.51 0.85 -15.46
C GLY A 253 -13.84 1.92 -14.60
N PHE A 254 -14.59 2.91 -14.08
CA PHE A 254 -14.02 3.89 -13.15
C PHE A 254 -13.54 3.19 -11.87
N GLU A 255 -12.28 3.37 -11.58
CA GLU A 255 -11.67 2.86 -10.35
C GLU A 255 -10.53 3.80 -9.89
N ALA A 256 -10.58 4.22 -8.63
CA ALA A 256 -9.55 5.03 -8.00
C ALA A 256 -9.44 4.66 -6.51
N ILE A 257 -9.05 3.41 -6.25
CA ILE A 257 -8.98 2.84 -4.91
C ILE A 257 -7.61 3.08 -4.25
N SER A 258 -7.62 3.14 -2.93
CA SER A 258 -6.43 2.98 -2.12
C SER A 258 -6.21 1.49 -1.86
N TRP A 259 -4.97 1.02 -1.94
CA TRP A 259 -4.63 -0.33 -1.59
C TRP A 259 -3.29 -0.41 -0.85
N ASN A 260 -3.14 -1.45 -0.04
CA ASN A 260 -1.96 -1.73 0.75
C ASN A 260 -1.34 -3.05 0.30
N ALA A 261 -0.03 -3.11 0.30
CA ALA A 261 0.71 -4.29 -0.12
C ALA A 261 1.93 -4.54 0.77
N MET A 262 2.37 -5.79 0.79
CA MET A 262 3.67 -6.19 1.31
C MET A 262 4.62 -6.50 0.17
N LEU A 263 5.85 -6.05 0.31
CA LEU A 263 6.95 -6.28 -0.62
C LEU A 263 8.24 -6.58 0.16
N ALA A 264 9.23 -7.11 -0.53
CA ALA A 264 10.58 -7.31 -0.02
C ALA A 264 11.59 -6.62 -0.97
N PRO A 265 12.89 -6.51 -0.61
CA PRO A 265 13.94 -6.13 -1.56
C PRO A 265 13.98 -7.08 -2.76
N ALA A 266 14.31 -6.56 -3.93
CA ALA A 266 14.53 -7.40 -5.11
C ALA A 266 15.68 -8.40 -4.84
N GLY A 267 15.53 -9.64 -5.31
CA GLY A 267 16.49 -10.72 -5.03
C GLY A 267 16.22 -11.52 -3.75
N THR A 268 15.20 -11.15 -2.96
CA THR A 268 14.76 -12.00 -1.82
C THR A 268 14.40 -13.39 -2.33
N PRO A 269 14.88 -14.48 -1.67
CA PRO A 269 14.69 -15.87 -2.13
C PRO A 269 13.21 -16.20 -2.34
N ALA A 270 12.91 -16.93 -3.41
CA ALA A 270 11.53 -17.25 -3.80
C ALA A 270 10.75 -18.00 -2.71
N ASN A 271 11.40 -18.93 -2.01
CA ASN A 271 10.78 -19.67 -0.90
C ASN A 271 10.39 -18.76 0.28
N VAL A 272 11.11 -17.67 0.53
CA VAL A 272 10.76 -16.65 1.53
C VAL A 272 9.51 -15.89 1.09
N ILE A 273 9.48 -15.43 -0.17
CA ILE A 273 8.31 -14.74 -0.74
C ILE A 273 7.07 -15.63 -0.71
N GLU A 274 7.19 -16.88 -1.12
CA GLU A 274 6.09 -17.86 -1.14
C GLU A 274 5.58 -18.17 0.28
N ARG A 275 6.47 -18.33 1.25
CA ARG A 275 6.10 -18.56 2.65
C ARG A 275 5.34 -17.36 3.22
N LEU A 276 5.86 -16.14 3.04
CA LEU A 276 5.20 -14.91 3.47
C LEU A 276 3.83 -14.75 2.79
N ASN A 277 3.75 -14.95 1.48
CA ASN A 277 2.50 -14.90 0.74
C ASN A 277 1.45 -15.89 1.28
N ALA A 278 1.85 -17.14 1.49
CA ALA A 278 0.94 -18.17 1.99
C ALA A 278 0.40 -17.85 3.39
N GLU A 279 1.27 -17.44 4.31
CA GLU A 279 0.84 -17.14 5.69
C GLU A 279 -0.03 -15.88 5.75
N VAL A 280 0.31 -14.81 5.01
CA VAL A 280 -0.53 -13.60 4.99
C VAL A 280 -1.89 -13.89 4.35
N ASN A 281 -1.97 -14.68 3.27
CA ASN A 281 -3.25 -15.10 2.69
C ASN A 281 -4.14 -15.81 3.72
N LYS A 282 -3.59 -16.69 4.57
CA LYS A 282 -4.35 -17.36 5.65
C LYS A 282 -4.83 -16.35 6.71
N ILE A 283 -3.96 -15.44 7.11
CA ILE A 283 -4.25 -14.41 8.12
C ILE A 283 -5.38 -13.50 7.65
N LEU A 284 -5.43 -13.16 6.38
CA LEU A 284 -6.50 -12.32 5.82
C LEU A 284 -7.88 -13.02 5.80
N GLN A 285 -7.93 -14.34 6.01
CA GLN A 285 -9.19 -15.09 6.18
C GLN A 285 -9.64 -15.18 7.66
N ASP A 286 -8.81 -14.75 8.60
CA ASP A 286 -9.17 -14.74 10.02
C ASP A 286 -10.29 -13.72 10.29
N PRO A 287 -11.42 -14.11 10.92
CA PRO A 287 -12.53 -13.20 11.21
C PRO A 287 -12.14 -11.99 12.08
N THR A 288 -11.17 -12.14 12.97
CA THR A 288 -10.68 -11.04 13.82
C THR A 288 -9.95 -9.99 12.97
N VAL A 289 -9.11 -10.46 12.04
CA VAL A 289 -8.40 -9.59 11.09
C VAL A 289 -9.39 -8.91 10.15
N GLN A 290 -10.37 -9.65 9.61
CA GLN A 290 -11.42 -9.09 8.76
C GLN A 290 -12.23 -8.00 9.46
N THR A 291 -12.62 -8.24 10.73
CA THR A 291 -13.32 -7.25 11.56
C THR A 291 -12.46 -6.01 11.77
N ARG A 292 -11.16 -6.18 12.01
CA ARG A 292 -10.25 -5.06 12.18
C ARG A 292 -10.10 -4.24 10.89
N PHE A 293 -9.99 -4.90 9.73
CA PHE A 293 -9.96 -4.24 8.42
C PHE A 293 -11.26 -3.46 8.16
N ALA A 294 -12.42 -4.10 8.38
CA ALA A 294 -13.73 -3.48 8.21
C ALA A 294 -13.90 -2.22 9.09
N SER A 295 -13.39 -2.24 10.33
CA SER A 295 -13.42 -1.08 11.23
C SER A 295 -12.62 0.12 10.70
N LEU A 296 -11.68 -0.12 9.79
CA LEU A 296 -10.88 0.88 9.09
C LEU A 296 -11.39 1.15 7.66
N TYR A 297 -12.53 0.59 7.28
CA TYR A 297 -13.12 0.65 5.93
C TYR A 297 -12.23 0.02 4.86
N PHE A 298 -11.43 -0.97 5.21
CA PHE A 298 -10.69 -1.79 4.27
C PHE A 298 -11.32 -3.16 4.10
N THR A 299 -11.26 -3.67 2.89
CA THR A 299 -11.60 -5.06 2.55
C THR A 299 -10.29 -5.84 2.40
N PRO A 300 -10.08 -6.93 3.16
CA PRO A 300 -8.96 -7.83 2.93
C PRO A 300 -8.99 -8.35 1.47
N ALA A 301 -7.83 -8.36 0.81
CA ALA A 301 -7.77 -8.76 -0.61
C ALA A 301 -7.16 -10.16 -0.76
N GLY A 302 -5.90 -10.32 -0.40
CA GLY A 302 -5.12 -11.50 -0.72
C GLY A 302 -4.75 -11.56 -2.21
N SER A 303 -3.60 -12.08 -2.55
CA SER A 303 -3.21 -12.30 -3.94
C SER A 303 -1.98 -13.20 -4.05
N LYS A 304 -1.69 -13.67 -5.27
CA LYS A 304 -0.35 -14.15 -5.64
C LYS A 304 0.57 -12.94 -5.93
N PRO A 305 1.90 -13.09 -5.78
CA PRO A 305 2.86 -12.02 -6.09
C PRO A 305 2.72 -11.46 -7.50
N ALA A 306 2.51 -12.33 -8.50
CA ALA A 306 2.33 -11.91 -9.89
C ALA A 306 1.08 -11.05 -10.11
N ALA A 307 0.01 -11.27 -9.35
CA ALA A 307 -1.20 -10.46 -9.44
C ALA A 307 -0.96 -9.04 -8.89
N LEU A 308 -0.17 -8.89 -7.83
CA LEU A 308 0.24 -7.57 -7.35
C LEU A 308 1.10 -6.84 -8.38
N THR A 309 2.05 -7.54 -9.03
CA THR A 309 2.84 -6.96 -10.13
C THR A 309 1.95 -6.47 -11.27
N ALA A 310 0.94 -7.24 -11.65
CA ALA A 310 0.00 -6.87 -12.70
C ALA A 310 -0.82 -5.62 -12.30
N LEU A 311 -1.31 -5.58 -11.05
CA LEU A 311 -2.03 -4.42 -10.51
C LEU A 311 -1.16 -3.16 -10.54
N MET A 312 0.09 -3.24 -10.08
CA MET A 312 1.02 -2.10 -10.09
C MET A 312 1.21 -1.54 -11.53
N LYS A 313 1.39 -2.43 -12.52
CA LYS A 313 1.53 -2.03 -13.93
C LYS A 313 0.25 -1.39 -14.48
N GLN A 314 -0.90 -1.98 -14.18
CA GLN A 314 -2.20 -1.45 -14.62
C GLN A 314 -2.47 -0.07 -14.02
N GLU A 315 -2.24 0.08 -12.72
CA GLU A 315 -2.39 1.35 -12.03
C GLU A 315 -1.43 2.43 -12.58
N LYS A 316 -0.17 2.06 -12.83
CA LYS A 316 0.78 3.00 -13.44
C LYS A 316 0.31 3.47 -14.82
N ALA A 317 -0.15 2.57 -15.66
CA ALA A 317 -0.70 2.89 -16.99
C ALA A 317 -1.97 3.78 -16.90
N ARG A 318 -2.75 3.69 -15.82
CA ARG A 318 -3.91 4.54 -15.55
C ARG A 318 -3.49 5.96 -15.12
N TRP A 319 -2.53 6.06 -14.18
CA TRP A 319 -2.21 7.32 -13.54
C TRP A 319 -1.18 8.16 -14.28
N ASP A 320 -0.22 7.57 -15.00
CA ASP A 320 0.79 8.32 -15.75
C ASP A 320 0.18 9.36 -16.69
N PRO A 321 -0.80 9.03 -17.56
CA PRO A 321 -1.41 10.03 -18.44
C PRO A 321 -2.13 11.15 -17.69
N VAL A 322 -2.72 10.84 -16.52
CA VAL A 322 -3.39 11.86 -15.69
C VAL A 322 -2.35 12.83 -15.12
N ILE A 323 -1.27 12.32 -14.53
CA ILE A 323 -0.20 13.13 -13.94
C ILE A 323 0.49 14.00 -15.01
N GLU A 324 0.76 13.43 -16.18
CA GLU A 324 1.42 14.13 -17.30
C GLU A 324 0.53 15.24 -17.87
N ARG A 325 -0.77 14.99 -18.05
CA ARG A 325 -1.74 16.00 -18.47
C ARG A 325 -1.80 17.18 -17.51
N LEU A 326 -1.76 16.89 -16.21
CA LEU A 326 -1.79 17.90 -15.15
C LEU A 326 -0.45 18.61 -14.96
N LYS A 327 0.61 18.12 -15.60
CA LYS A 327 1.99 18.64 -15.47
C LYS A 327 2.46 18.72 -14.02
N ILE A 328 2.07 17.74 -13.20
CA ILE A 328 2.48 17.68 -11.79
C ILE A 328 3.88 17.10 -11.71
N SER A 329 4.80 17.81 -11.06
CA SER A 329 6.11 17.32 -10.60
C SER A 329 6.31 17.71 -9.15
N LEU A 330 6.90 16.80 -8.37
CA LEU A 330 7.23 16.98 -6.96
C LEU A 330 8.75 16.84 -6.73
N ASP A 331 9.55 16.96 -7.81
CA ASP A 331 11.02 16.97 -7.78
C ASP A 331 11.60 18.20 -7.07
#